data_cbfbc20400e836acf317ec4f08ff6867
#
_entry.id   cbfbc20400e836acf317ec4f08ff6867
#
_cell.length_a   1.000
_cell.length_b   1.000
_cell.length_c   1.000
_cell.angle_alpha   90.00
_cell.angle_beta   90.00
_cell.angle_gamma   90.00
#
_symmetry.space_group_name_H-M   'P 1'
#
loop_
_entity.id
_entity.type
_entity.pdbx_description
1 polymer ?
#
loop_
_entity_poly.entity_id
_entity_poly.type
_entity_poly.pdbx_seq_one_letter_code
_entity_poly.pdbx_strand_id
1 'polypeptide(L)' 'MEYDLKAMDLEIKTIEERTKRLKELGRGFEAVERNADAILTFTYILRKNISDILE' A
#
# COMPACT_ATOMS: atom_id res chain seq x y z
N MET A 1 -21.19 10.07 8.03
CA MET A 1 -20.69 9.44 6.80
C MET A 1 -20.22 8.02 7.08
N GLU A 2 -20.72 7.09 6.30
CA GLU A 2 -20.34 5.71 6.46
C GLU A 2 -19.25 5.33 5.45
N TYR A 3 -18.33 4.51 5.88
CA TYR A 3 -17.30 3.99 5.00
C TYR A 3 -17.14 2.49 5.26
N ASP A 4 -16.68 1.79 4.24
CA ASP A 4 -16.52 0.34 4.27
C ASP A 4 -15.06 0.00 4.58
N LEU A 5 -14.78 -0.31 5.84
CA LEU A 5 -13.43 -0.58 6.30
C LEU A 5 -12.84 -1.83 5.63
N LYS A 6 -13.66 -2.86 5.42
CA LYS A 6 -13.17 -4.10 4.79
C LYS A 6 -12.83 -3.89 3.33
N ALA A 7 -13.66 -3.14 2.62
CA ALA A 7 -13.39 -2.83 1.22
C ALA A 7 -12.15 -1.94 1.10
N MET A 8 -12.00 -0.98 2.01
CA MET A 8 -10.83 -0.12 2.05
C MET A 8 -9.55 -0.93 2.31
N ASP A 9 -9.59 -1.87 3.24
CA ASP A 9 -8.45 -2.73 3.53
C ASP A 9 -8.05 -3.55 2.32
N LEU A 10 -9.03 -4.08 1.60
CA LEU A 10 -8.77 -4.85 0.39
C LEU A 10 -8.08 -3.99 -0.68
N GLU A 11 -8.53 -2.75 -0.85
CA GLU A 11 -7.92 -1.84 -1.80
C GLU A 11 -6.47 -1.51 -1.41
N ILE A 12 -6.20 -1.34 -0.13
CA ILE A 12 -4.84 -1.08 0.34
C ILE A 12 -3.94 -2.27 0.03
N LYS A 13 -4.42 -3.48 0.25
CA LYS A 13 -3.67 -4.70 -0.06
C LYS A 13 -3.37 -4.79 -1.56
N THR A 14 -4.32 -4.40 -2.39
CA THR A 14 -4.14 -4.39 -3.84
C THR A 14 -3.05 -3.39 -4.24
N ILE A 15 -3.06 -2.20 -3.64
CA ILE A 15 -2.02 -1.20 -3.88
C ILE A 15 -0.65 -1.76 -3.50
N GLU A 16 -0.55 -2.44 -2.35
CA GLU A 16 0.70 -3.05 -1.90
C GLU A 16 1.21 -4.09 -2.90
N GLU A 17 0.34 -4.96 -3.34
CA GLU A 17 0.72 -6.02 -4.31
C GLU A 17 1.19 -5.42 -5.63
N ARG A 18 0.46 -4.44 -6.15
CA ARG A 18 0.82 -3.78 -7.40
C ARG A 18 2.12 -3.00 -7.26
N THR A 19 2.34 -2.37 -6.10
CA THR A 19 3.56 -1.62 -5.85
C THR A 19 4.77 -2.55 -5.78
N LYS A 20 4.63 -3.68 -5.13
CA LYS A 20 5.70 -4.70 -5.10
C LYS A 20 6.04 -5.18 -6.50
N ARG A 21 5.02 -5.39 -7.32
CA ARG A 21 5.22 -5.81 -8.70
C ARG A 21 5.94 -4.72 -9.50
N LEU A 22 5.54 -3.47 -9.32
CA LEU A 22 6.19 -2.34 -9.97
C LEU A 22 7.67 -2.26 -9.57
N LYS A 23 7.95 -2.47 -8.29
CA LYS A 23 9.32 -2.44 -7.79
C LYS A 23 10.16 -3.54 -8.45
N GLU A 24 9.60 -4.74 -8.60
CA GLU A 24 10.29 -5.84 -9.28
C GLU A 24 10.60 -5.50 -10.74
N LEU A 25 9.61 -4.96 -11.44
CA LEU A 25 9.77 -4.60 -12.85
C LEU A 25 10.75 -3.45 -13.03
N GLY A 26 10.84 -2.56 -12.04
CA GLY A 26 11.71 -1.40 -12.07
C GLY A 26 13.08 -1.63 -11.45
N ARG A 27 13.46 -2.88 -11.21
CA ARG A 27 14.75 -3.19 -10.60
C ARG A 27 15.90 -2.56 -11.38
N GLY A 28 16.73 -1.78 -10.69
CA GLY A 28 17.81 -1.03 -11.31
C GLY A 28 17.44 0.39 -11.69
N PHE A 29 16.16 0.71 -11.67
CA PHE A 29 15.68 2.07 -11.91
C PHE A 29 15.50 2.75 -10.54
N GLU A 30 16.54 3.40 -10.04
CA GLU A 30 16.58 3.92 -8.67
C GLU A 30 15.39 4.78 -8.28
N ALA A 31 14.94 5.68 -9.15
CA ALA A 31 13.82 6.56 -8.83
C ALA A 31 12.54 5.76 -8.59
N VAL A 32 12.31 4.73 -9.41
CA VAL A 32 11.13 3.87 -9.26
C VAL A 32 11.22 3.05 -7.99
N GLU A 33 12.38 2.48 -7.70
CA GLU A 33 12.57 1.68 -6.47
C GLU A 33 12.32 2.54 -5.23
N ARG A 34 12.89 3.74 -5.20
CA ARG A 34 12.75 4.66 -4.08
C ARG A 34 11.30 5.08 -3.86
N ASN A 35 10.62 5.44 -4.94
CA ASN A 35 9.23 5.88 -4.84
C ASN A 35 8.29 4.73 -4.53
N ALA A 36 8.56 3.53 -5.04
CA ALA A 36 7.79 2.34 -4.67
C ALA A 36 7.92 2.05 -3.19
N ASP A 37 9.13 2.18 -2.62
CA ASP A 37 9.33 2.01 -1.18
C ASP A 37 8.55 3.04 -0.38
N ALA A 38 8.47 4.27 -0.87
CA ALA A 38 7.67 5.32 -0.22
C ALA A 38 6.19 4.95 -0.23
N ILE A 39 5.68 4.44 -1.36
CA ILE A 39 4.28 4.01 -1.46
C ILE A 39 4.02 2.88 -0.47
N LEU A 40 4.93 1.91 -0.36
CA LEU A 40 4.77 0.80 0.58
C LEU A 40 4.76 1.29 2.03
N THR A 41 5.55 2.31 2.35
CA THR A 41 5.52 2.91 3.68
C THR A 41 4.15 3.52 3.97
N PHE A 42 3.59 4.25 3.02
CA PHE A 42 2.28 4.87 3.21
C PHE A 42 1.15 3.84 3.25
N THR A 43 1.23 2.77 2.47
CA THR A 43 0.22 1.71 2.56
C THR A 43 0.29 1.00 3.91
N TYR A 44 1.47 0.85 4.48
CA TYR A 44 1.62 0.30 5.82
C TYR A 44 0.89 1.19 6.84
N ILE A 45 1.07 2.51 6.74
CA ILE A 45 0.39 3.46 7.62
C ILE A 45 -1.12 3.37 7.44
N LEU A 46 -1.60 3.29 6.20
CA LEU A 46 -3.03 3.14 5.91
C LEU A 46 -3.59 1.87 6.54
N ARG A 47 -2.86 0.76 6.46
CA ARG A 47 -3.29 -0.49 7.08
C ARG A 47 -3.41 -0.36 8.58
N LYS A 48 -2.46 0.33 9.21
CA LYS A 48 -2.51 0.57 10.66
C LYS A 48 -3.74 1.37 11.04
N ASN A 49 -4.07 2.37 10.24
CA ASN A 49 -5.26 3.19 10.49
C ASN A 49 -6.54 2.34 10.48
N ILE A 50 -6.64 1.42 9.52
CA ILE A 50 -7.81 0.53 9.40
C ILE A 50 -7.81 -0.51 10.52
N SER A 51 -6.66 -1.13 10.77
CA SER A 51 -6.51 -2.17 11.79
C SER A 51 -6.88 -1.66 13.16
N ASP A 52 -6.46 -0.44 13.50
CA ASP A 52 -6.74 0.14 14.82
C ASP A 52 -8.24 0.35 15.04
N ILE A 53 -9.01 0.53 13.97
CA ILE A 53 -10.46 0.69 14.06
C ILE A 53 -11.17 -0.66 14.08
N LEU A 54 -10.71 -1.62 13.24
CA LEU A 54 -11.32 -2.93 13.13
C LEU A 54 -11.14 -3.79 14.39
N GLU A 55 -10.06 -3.58 15.11
CA GLU A 55 -9.79 -4.28 16.37
C GLU A 55 -10.43 -3.52 17.54
#